data_1076c31f2792c153b98bf0234fc8712c
#
_entry.id   1076c31f2792c153b98bf0234fc8712c
#
_cell.length_a   1.000
_cell.length_b   1.000
_cell.length_c   1.000
_cell.angle_alpha   90.00
_cell.angle_beta   90.00
_cell.angle_gamma   90.00
#
_symmetry.space_group_name_H-M   'P 1'
#
loop_
_entity.id
_entity.type
_entity.pdbx_description
1 polymer ?
#
loop_
_entity_poly.entity_id
_entity_poly.type
_entity_poly.pdbx_seq_one_letter_code
_entity_poly.pdbx_strand_id
1 'polypeptide(L)'
;MALTTARRHRKRKLKAEINVVPYIDVMLVLLIIFMVTAPLLNLGTDINLPQSRAKSLETPKDPIVVSIYADGRYALMLERGKNRELAAADVVAELKAIHAQNKDAVVLVNGASDASYQTVMSGIDLIKDAGIARVSLVSLPKDGK
;
A
#
# COMPACT_ATOMS: atom_id res chain seq x y z
N MET A 1 -33.97 23.77 -84.24
CA MET A 1 -34.24 24.06 -82.82
C MET A 1 -33.56 23.04 -81.95
N ALA A 2 -32.47 23.40 -81.32
CA ALA A 2 -31.71 22.51 -80.45
C ALA A 2 -32.22 22.68 -79.02
N LEU A 3 -32.86 21.61 -78.50
CA LEU A 3 -33.25 21.55 -77.11
C LEU A 3 -32.06 21.11 -76.28
N THR A 4 -31.39 22.08 -75.70
CA THR A 4 -30.37 21.82 -74.71
C THR A 4 -31.00 21.38 -73.39
N THR A 5 -31.08 20.10 -73.18
CA THR A 5 -31.43 19.53 -71.87
C THR A 5 -30.30 19.79 -70.91
N ALA A 6 -30.45 20.79 -70.09
CA ALA A 6 -29.54 21.06 -68.98
C ALA A 6 -29.57 19.87 -68.01
N ARG A 7 -28.56 19.03 -68.06
CA ARG A 7 -28.35 18.00 -67.04
C ARG A 7 -28.13 18.70 -65.69
N ARG A 8 -29.18 18.76 -64.88
CA ARG A 8 -29.07 19.14 -63.50
C ARG A 8 -28.10 18.18 -62.78
N HIS A 9 -26.90 18.61 -62.58
CA HIS A 9 -25.97 17.94 -61.70
C HIS A 9 -26.60 17.94 -60.28
N ARG A 10 -27.20 16.82 -59.91
CA ARG A 10 -27.58 16.56 -58.52
C ARG A 10 -26.30 16.48 -57.72
N LYS A 11 -25.96 17.55 -57.05
CA LYS A 11 -24.91 17.52 -56.01
C LYS A 11 -25.34 16.50 -54.97
N ARG A 12 -24.69 15.35 -54.97
CA ARG A 12 -24.84 14.37 -53.89
C ARG A 12 -24.39 15.06 -52.62
N LYS A 13 -25.33 15.33 -51.74
CA LYS A 13 -25.00 15.75 -50.40
C LYS A 13 -24.21 14.59 -49.78
N LEU A 14 -22.94 14.79 -49.58
CA LEU A 14 -22.12 13.89 -48.78
C LEU A 14 -22.71 13.90 -47.40
N LYS A 15 -23.45 12.89 -47.04
CA LYS A 15 -23.84 12.66 -45.66
C LYS A 15 -22.56 12.24 -44.92
N ALA A 16 -21.91 13.16 -44.28
CA ALA A 16 -20.87 12.85 -43.34
C ALA A 16 -21.53 12.29 -42.09
N GLU A 17 -21.94 11.05 -42.16
CA GLU A 17 -22.38 10.33 -40.97
C GLU A 17 -21.10 9.89 -40.24
N ILE A 18 -20.85 10.51 -39.08
CA ILE A 18 -19.79 10.07 -38.20
C ILE A 18 -20.24 8.72 -37.66
N ASN A 19 -19.53 7.67 -38.06
CA ASN A 19 -19.77 6.35 -37.53
C ASN A 19 -19.24 6.26 -36.10
N VAL A 20 -20.14 6.12 -35.13
CA VAL A 20 -19.82 6.05 -33.71
C VAL A 20 -19.18 4.72 -33.33
N VAL A 21 -19.35 3.68 -34.13
CA VAL A 21 -18.84 2.34 -33.84
C VAL A 21 -17.32 2.29 -33.60
N PRO A 22 -16.44 2.89 -34.44
CA PRO A 22 -15.01 2.87 -34.17
C PRO A 22 -14.61 3.65 -32.91
N TYR A 23 -15.35 4.66 -32.52
CA TYR A 23 -15.13 5.38 -31.27
C TYR A 23 -15.47 4.52 -30.05
N ILE A 24 -16.60 3.85 -30.11
CA ILE A 24 -17.02 2.92 -29.04
C ILE A 24 -16.00 1.78 -28.90
N ASP A 25 -15.53 1.24 -29.99
CA ASP A 25 -14.55 0.16 -30.01
C ASP A 25 -13.23 0.58 -29.30
N VAL A 26 -12.71 1.75 -29.67
CA VAL A 26 -11.51 2.30 -29.00
C VAL A 26 -11.76 2.53 -27.50
N MET A 27 -12.91 3.08 -27.15
CA MET A 27 -13.27 3.32 -25.72
C MET A 27 -13.40 2.00 -24.96
N LEU A 28 -14.00 0.98 -25.52
CA LEU A 28 -14.12 -0.34 -24.90
C LEU A 28 -12.74 -1.01 -24.72
N VAL A 29 -11.87 -0.93 -25.70
CA VAL A 29 -10.51 -1.46 -25.61
C VAL A 29 -9.72 -0.74 -24.52
N LEU A 30 -9.78 0.58 -24.46
CA LEU A 30 -9.14 1.36 -23.41
C LEU A 30 -9.70 1.01 -22.03
N LEU A 31 -11.02 0.88 -21.91
CA LEU A 31 -11.66 0.48 -20.65
C LEU A 31 -11.17 -0.89 -20.18
N ILE A 32 -11.09 -1.87 -21.07
CA ILE A 32 -10.60 -3.21 -20.74
C ILE A 32 -9.12 -3.16 -20.33
N ILE A 33 -8.30 -2.40 -21.06
CA ILE A 33 -6.88 -2.23 -20.73
C ILE A 33 -6.74 -1.61 -19.32
N PHE A 34 -7.45 -0.55 -19.02
CA PHE A 34 -7.43 0.06 -17.68
C PHE A 34 -7.96 -0.88 -16.61
N MET A 35 -9.00 -1.65 -16.90
CA MET A 35 -9.55 -2.64 -15.97
C MET A 35 -8.55 -3.75 -15.63
N VAL A 36 -7.75 -4.19 -16.60
CA VAL A 36 -6.75 -5.24 -16.40
C VAL A 36 -5.48 -4.69 -15.76
N THR A 37 -5.06 -3.48 -16.14
CA THR A 37 -3.80 -2.89 -15.67
C THR A 37 -3.93 -2.20 -14.31
N ALA A 38 -5.10 -1.69 -13.95
CA ALA A 38 -5.32 -1.00 -12.68
C ALA A 38 -4.90 -1.83 -11.45
N PRO A 39 -5.26 -3.12 -11.32
CA PRO A 39 -4.79 -3.94 -10.22
C PRO A 39 -3.28 -4.22 -10.27
N LEU A 40 -2.64 -4.12 -11.44
CA LEU A 40 -1.20 -4.30 -11.59
C LEU A 40 -0.40 -3.06 -11.19
N LEU A 41 -1.04 -1.89 -11.20
CA LEU A 41 -0.43 -0.64 -10.75
C LEU A 41 -0.44 -0.51 -9.22
N ASN A 42 -1.17 -1.35 -8.54
CA ASN A 42 -1.01 -1.56 -7.12
C ASN A 42 0.28 -2.37 -6.86
N LEU A 43 1.39 -1.81 -7.30
CA LEU A 43 2.72 -2.23 -6.89
C LEU A 43 3.07 -1.68 -5.50
N GLY A 44 2.04 -1.45 -4.68
CA GLY A 44 2.25 -1.69 -3.28
C GLY A 44 2.61 -3.18 -3.22
N THR A 45 3.76 -3.51 -2.78
CA THR A 45 4.08 -4.84 -2.35
C THR A 45 2.99 -5.28 -1.39
N ASP A 46 1.88 -5.81 -1.92
CA ASP A 46 1.16 -6.81 -1.20
C ASP A 46 2.17 -7.94 -1.04
N ILE A 47 2.99 -7.78 -0.03
CA ILE A 47 3.48 -8.95 0.63
C ILE A 47 2.18 -9.65 1.00
N ASN A 48 1.79 -10.64 0.21
CA ASN A 48 0.82 -11.59 0.64
C ASN A 48 1.38 -12.11 1.96
N LEU A 49 1.04 -11.40 3.01
CA LEU A 49 1.04 -11.98 4.31
C LEU A 49 0.22 -13.24 4.09
N PRO A 50 0.79 -14.43 4.31
CA PRO A 50 0.01 -15.63 4.22
C PRO A 50 -1.26 -15.32 4.97
N GLN A 51 -2.40 -15.44 4.27
CA GLN A 51 -3.69 -15.33 4.93
C GLN A 51 -3.71 -16.49 5.92
N SER A 52 -2.99 -16.30 7.00
CA SER A 52 -3.36 -17.02 8.19
C SER A 52 -4.80 -16.59 8.41
N ARG A 53 -5.67 -17.53 8.59
CA ARG A 53 -6.99 -17.31 9.17
C ARG A 53 -6.79 -16.81 10.61
N ALA A 54 -5.88 -15.84 10.77
CA ALA A 54 -5.78 -15.07 11.94
C ALA A 54 -7.10 -14.33 12.01
N LYS A 55 -7.97 -14.81 12.87
CA LYS A 55 -8.99 -14.00 13.47
C LYS A 55 -8.38 -12.62 13.60
N SER A 56 -9.09 -11.63 13.10
CA SER A 56 -8.81 -10.22 13.38
C SER A 56 -8.11 -10.18 14.74
N LEU A 57 -6.82 -9.92 14.74
CA LEU A 57 -6.08 -9.83 15.98
C LEU A 57 -6.81 -8.77 16.77
N GLU A 58 -7.53 -9.20 17.80
CA GLU A 58 -8.03 -8.28 18.80
C GLU A 58 -6.81 -7.50 19.20
N THR A 59 -6.81 -6.23 18.84
CA THR A 59 -5.69 -5.34 19.15
C THR A 59 -5.52 -5.46 20.66
N PRO A 60 -4.41 -5.97 21.17
CA PRO A 60 -4.21 -6.08 22.61
C PRO A 60 -4.54 -4.73 23.22
N LYS A 61 -5.15 -4.72 24.39
CA LYS A 61 -5.56 -3.46 25.04
C LYS A 61 -4.41 -2.48 25.15
N ASP A 62 -3.18 -2.99 25.24
CA ASP A 62 -1.94 -2.22 25.30
C ASP A 62 -0.92 -2.79 24.30
N PRO A 63 -0.96 -2.34 23.03
CA PRO A 63 -0.01 -2.82 22.04
C PRO A 63 1.40 -2.27 22.33
N ILE A 64 2.38 -3.14 22.27
CA ILE A 64 3.78 -2.74 22.28
C ILE A 64 4.13 -2.20 20.91
N VAL A 65 4.53 -0.96 20.81
CA VAL A 65 4.93 -0.36 19.53
C VAL A 65 6.40 0.03 19.58
N VAL A 66 7.15 -0.43 18.62
CA VAL A 66 8.54 -0.01 18.40
C VAL A 66 8.56 0.89 17.18
N SER A 67 8.95 2.14 17.39
CA SER A 67 9.13 3.10 16.30
C SER A 67 10.61 3.13 15.91
N ILE A 68 10.87 3.07 14.62
CA ILE A 68 12.21 3.09 14.02
C ILE A 68 12.36 4.37 13.22
N TYR A 69 13.34 5.19 13.61
CA TYR A 69 13.65 6.45 12.93
C TYR A 69 14.71 6.26 11.84
N ALA A 70 14.75 7.18 10.89
CA ALA A 70 15.69 7.15 9.78
C ALA A 70 17.15 7.21 10.19
N ASP A 71 17.44 7.85 11.31
CA ASP A 71 18.79 7.96 11.88
C ASP A 71 19.23 6.75 12.73
N GLY A 72 18.40 5.71 12.80
CA GLY A 72 18.66 4.48 13.54
C GLY A 72 18.28 4.53 15.02
N ARG A 73 17.63 5.59 15.47
CA ARG A 73 17.06 5.66 16.82
C ARG A 73 15.80 4.82 16.92
N TYR A 74 15.53 4.35 18.11
CA TYR A 74 14.35 3.56 18.46
C TYR A 74 13.52 4.25 19.53
N ALA A 75 12.22 4.09 19.45
CA ALA A 75 11.34 4.48 20.52
C ALA A 75 10.39 3.35 20.86
N LEU A 76 10.19 3.10 22.12
CA LEU A 76 9.31 2.06 22.63
C LEU A 76 8.09 2.68 23.30
N MET A 77 6.93 2.25 22.89
CA MET A 77 5.66 2.63 23.51
C MET A 77 5.00 1.38 24.08
N LEU A 78 4.89 1.35 25.39
CA LEU A 78 4.24 0.26 26.15
C LEU A 78 2.80 0.59 26.52
N GLU A 79 2.51 1.88 26.71
CA GLU A 79 1.19 2.41 27.01
C GLU A 79 0.83 3.50 26.02
N ARG A 80 -0.44 3.68 25.75
CA ARG A 80 -0.91 4.74 24.85
C ARG A 80 -0.41 6.11 25.33
N GLY A 81 0.34 6.78 24.46
CA GLY A 81 0.77 8.16 24.66
C GLY A 81 2.13 8.32 25.34
N LYS A 82 2.79 7.27 25.75
CA LYS A 82 4.15 7.32 26.33
C LYS A 82 5.17 6.69 25.39
N ASN A 83 5.81 7.53 24.60
CA ASN A 83 6.87 7.14 23.70
C ASN A 83 8.22 7.42 24.38
N ARG A 84 9.03 6.39 24.58
CA ARG A 84 10.36 6.51 25.19
C ARG A 84 11.41 6.22 24.16
N GLU A 85 12.27 7.19 23.90
CA GLU A 85 13.45 6.95 23.09
C GLU A 85 14.46 6.12 23.86
N LEU A 86 14.89 5.02 23.29
CA LEU A 86 15.82 4.07 23.88
C LEU A 86 16.93 3.71 22.89
N ALA A 87 18.10 3.42 23.41
CA ALA A 87 19.15 2.80 22.60
C ALA A 87 18.77 1.37 22.20
N ALA A 88 19.32 0.87 21.10
CA ALA A 88 19.02 -0.46 20.58
C ALA A 88 19.17 -1.56 21.63
N ALA A 89 20.22 -1.50 22.47
CA ALA A 89 20.46 -2.47 23.54
C ALA A 89 19.36 -2.43 24.61
N ASP A 90 18.87 -1.25 24.96
CA ASP A 90 17.82 -1.07 25.96
C ASP A 90 16.47 -1.58 25.44
N VAL A 91 16.16 -1.36 24.16
CA VAL A 91 14.97 -1.91 23.49
C VAL A 91 14.99 -3.44 23.55
N VAL A 92 16.11 -4.05 23.23
CA VAL A 92 16.28 -5.52 23.31
C VAL A 92 16.07 -6.02 24.74
N ALA A 93 16.66 -5.36 25.72
CA ALA A 93 16.54 -5.74 27.13
C ALA A 93 15.08 -5.66 27.62
N GLU A 94 14.38 -4.58 27.29
CA GLU A 94 12.97 -4.42 27.64
C GLU A 94 12.06 -5.43 26.94
N LEU A 95 12.28 -5.69 25.66
CA LEU A 95 11.52 -6.68 24.90
C LEU A 95 11.76 -8.10 25.42
N LYS A 96 12.98 -8.45 25.82
CA LYS A 96 13.28 -9.73 26.46
C LYS A 96 12.53 -9.89 27.78
N ALA A 97 12.48 -8.85 28.60
CA ALA A 97 11.74 -8.86 29.85
C ALA A 97 10.23 -9.07 29.61
N ILE A 98 9.67 -8.41 28.61
CA ILE A 98 8.27 -8.56 28.24
C ILE A 98 7.98 -9.97 27.70
N HIS A 99 8.86 -10.49 26.88
CA HIS A 99 8.73 -11.87 26.35
C HIS A 99 8.81 -12.92 27.45
N ALA A 100 9.62 -12.69 28.46
CA ALA A 100 9.71 -13.58 29.64
C ALA A 100 8.40 -13.62 30.43
N GLN A 101 7.66 -12.50 30.48
CA GLN A 101 6.36 -12.41 31.14
C GLN A 101 5.21 -12.92 30.27
N ASN A 102 5.27 -12.65 28.95
CA ASN A 102 4.25 -13.05 27.98
C ASN A 102 4.92 -13.54 26.70
N LYS A 103 4.95 -14.86 26.52
CA LYS A 103 5.54 -15.51 25.34
C LYS A 103 4.75 -15.24 24.05
N ASP A 104 3.50 -14.84 24.15
CA ASP A 104 2.62 -14.54 23.03
C ASP A 104 2.53 -13.03 22.72
N ALA A 105 3.44 -12.25 23.30
CA ALA A 105 3.49 -10.80 23.07
C ALA A 105 3.64 -10.49 21.57
N VAL A 106 2.83 -9.56 21.10
CA VAL A 106 2.87 -9.04 19.72
C VAL A 106 3.49 -7.66 19.75
N VAL A 107 4.51 -7.46 18.94
CA VAL A 107 5.15 -6.15 18.77
C VAL A 107 4.74 -5.56 17.42
N LEU A 108 4.23 -4.35 17.47
CA LEU A 108 3.95 -3.56 16.29
C LEU A 108 5.17 -2.69 15.96
N VAL A 109 5.62 -2.75 14.73
CA VAL A 109 6.75 -1.93 14.27
C VAL A 109 6.22 -0.81 13.40
N ASN A 110 6.58 0.41 13.76
CA ASN A 110 6.30 1.61 13.00
C ASN A 110 7.62 2.18 12.46
N GLY A 111 7.78 2.19 11.14
CA GLY A 111 8.91 2.84 10.48
C GLY A 111 8.59 4.29 10.17
N ALA A 112 9.53 5.20 10.44
CA ALA A 112 9.41 6.58 10.01
C ALA A 112 9.32 6.64 8.47
N SER A 113 8.58 7.62 7.95
CA SER A 113 8.35 7.74 6.50
C SER A 113 9.62 7.98 5.68
N ASP A 114 10.64 8.51 6.30
CA ASP A 114 11.97 8.76 5.72
C ASP A 114 12.99 7.65 6.05
N ALA A 115 12.59 6.64 6.83
CA ALA A 115 13.45 5.51 7.13
C ALA A 115 13.63 4.62 5.88
N SER A 116 14.87 4.18 5.66
CA SER A 116 15.15 3.24 4.58
C SER A 116 14.61 1.85 4.92
N TYR A 117 14.28 1.07 3.89
CA TYR A 117 13.90 -0.33 4.06
C TYR A 117 14.93 -1.12 4.87
N GLN A 118 16.21 -0.90 4.62
CA GLN A 118 17.31 -1.55 5.34
C GLN A 118 17.27 -1.22 6.84
N THR A 119 17.01 0.03 7.20
CA THR A 119 16.91 0.46 8.59
C THR A 119 15.73 -0.21 9.30
N VAL A 120 14.59 -0.29 8.64
CA VAL A 120 13.40 -0.95 9.17
C VAL A 120 13.64 -2.46 9.35
N MET A 121 14.24 -3.12 8.38
CA MET A 121 14.54 -4.55 8.46
C MET A 121 15.56 -4.86 9.57
N SER A 122 16.57 -4.03 9.73
CA SER A 122 17.52 -4.15 10.84
C SER A 122 16.83 -4.03 12.21
N GLY A 123 15.86 -3.15 12.32
CA GLY A 123 15.06 -3.02 13.53
C GLY A 123 14.17 -4.24 13.80
N ILE A 124 13.60 -4.83 12.77
CA ILE A 124 12.81 -6.07 12.89
C ILE A 124 13.71 -7.24 13.33
N ASP A 125 14.89 -7.36 12.77
CA ASP A 125 15.85 -8.39 13.15
C ASP A 125 16.25 -8.25 14.62
N LEU A 126 16.49 -7.02 15.08
CA LEU A 126 16.78 -6.71 16.47
C LEU A 126 15.65 -7.16 17.41
N ILE A 127 14.40 -6.94 17.02
CA ILE A 127 13.22 -7.37 17.78
C ILE A 127 13.13 -8.91 17.82
N LYS A 128 13.39 -9.57 16.72
CA LYS A 128 13.43 -11.04 16.65
C LYS A 128 14.55 -11.63 17.50
N ASP A 129 15.70 -11.00 17.54
CA ASP A 129 16.83 -11.40 18.40
C ASP A 129 16.47 -11.29 19.89
N ALA A 130 15.55 -10.40 20.25
CA ALA A 130 14.97 -10.33 21.59
C ALA A 130 14.03 -11.50 21.94
N GLY A 131 13.75 -12.39 21.00
CA GLY A 131 12.88 -13.56 21.19
C GLY A 131 11.43 -13.35 20.78
N ILE A 132 11.06 -12.17 20.28
CA ILE A 132 9.69 -11.89 19.83
C ILE A 132 9.43 -12.57 18.49
N ALA A 133 8.54 -13.56 18.48
CA ALA A 133 8.17 -14.28 17.26
C ALA A 133 7.12 -13.57 16.42
N ARG A 134 6.24 -12.78 17.06
CA ARG A 134 5.13 -12.10 16.41
C ARG A 134 5.44 -10.61 16.25
N VAL A 135 5.87 -10.24 15.07
CA VAL A 135 6.17 -8.86 14.69
C VAL A 135 5.24 -8.47 13.54
N SER A 136 4.53 -7.38 13.70
CA SER A 136 3.67 -6.83 12.65
C SER A 136 4.12 -5.43 12.28
N LEU A 137 4.30 -5.18 11.00
CA LEU A 137 4.62 -3.86 10.50
C LEU A 137 3.33 -3.03 10.36
N VAL A 138 3.30 -1.89 10.99
CA VAL A 138 2.20 -0.92 10.88
C VAL A 138 2.66 0.22 9.99
N SER A 139 1.95 0.43 8.90
CA SER A 139 2.09 1.66 8.14
C SER A 139 0.95 2.60 8.50
N LEU A 140 1.28 3.83 8.82
CA LEU A 140 0.27 4.86 8.91
C LEU A 140 -0.28 5.10 7.51
N PRO A 141 -1.61 5.14 7.34
CA PRO A 141 -2.16 5.56 6.06
C PRO A 141 -1.59 6.93 5.74
N LYS A 142 -1.03 7.06 4.56
CA LYS A 142 -0.62 8.36 4.06
C LYS A 142 -1.89 9.21 4.01
N ASP A 143 -1.96 10.20 4.88
CA ASP A 143 -3.07 11.15 4.84
C ASP A 143 -3.15 11.67 3.42
N GLY A 144 -4.16 11.18 2.70
CA GLY A 144 -4.40 11.62 1.35
C GLY A 144 -4.79 13.08 1.36
N LYS A 145 -3.88 13.92 0.94
CA LYS A 145 -4.26 15.20 0.37
C LYS A 145 -4.40 15.03 -1.12
#